data_09e8173ccbdb20a635e0a1a37542cc00
#
_entry.id   09e8173ccbdb20a635e0a1a37542cc00
#
_cell.length_a   1.000
_cell.length_b   1.000
_cell.length_c   1.000
_cell.angle_alpha   90.00
_cell.angle_beta   90.00
_cell.angle_gamma   90.00
#
_symmetry.space_group_name_H-M   'P 1'
#
loop_
_entity.id
_entity.type
_entity.pdbx_description
1 polymer ?
#
loop_
_entity_poly.entity_id
_entity_poly.type
_entity_poly.pdbx_seq_one_letter_code
_entity_poly.pdbx_strand_id
1 'polypeptide(L)'
;MGNQLTPNNSMILEIRELLENARKNVAQQVNTQLLTTYWNIGRIIVEYEQQNQIRADYGKQTLREFSKELTREFGKGFSRSNLQNMRAFYLAYEKCQTVSGKLSWSHYCELLSITDENKRSFYEKESINSGWSVRELKRQIDSSLYERLLLSSGDANKEKVLSLAQKGIEINQPADIIRDPYVFEFLGVPENKPILESDLEKALVVQIEKFLLELVRGFMFVGTQQRVTLNNTHYYVDMVFYNKILRAYVLIELKTKKLTPEAAGQLNMYLNYYAAEVNDPDDNPPIGIILCTEKDSIAAEYALGGLSNNIFASRYVLYMPDKEQLIAQVEAVLKNWHDKKDNCHD
;
A
#
# COMPACT_ATOMS: atom_id res chain seq x y z
N MET A 1 16.89 -6.03 36.12
CA MET A 1 16.66 -7.40 36.57
C MET A 1 16.16 -8.19 35.38
N GLY A 2 17.04 -8.98 34.75
CA GLY A 2 16.70 -9.77 33.59
C GLY A 2 15.68 -10.87 33.95
N ASN A 3 14.57 -10.85 33.27
CA ASN A 3 13.53 -11.88 33.37
C ASN A 3 14.09 -13.15 32.70
N GLN A 4 14.77 -14.00 33.46
CA GLN A 4 15.14 -15.34 32.99
C GLN A 4 13.85 -16.15 32.82
N LEU A 5 13.46 -16.36 31.56
CA LEU A 5 12.39 -17.29 31.21
C LEU A 5 12.70 -18.65 31.84
N THR A 6 11.83 -19.17 32.66
CA THR A 6 11.99 -20.52 33.20
C THR A 6 12.00 -21.55 32.05
N PRO A 7 12.77 -22.66 32.14
CA PRO A 7 12.85 -23.68 31.06
C PRO A 7 11.48 -24.16 30.56
N ASN A 8 10.46 -24.22 31.42
CA ASN A 8 9.10 -24.57 31.07
C ASN A 8 8.44 -23.51 30.13
N ASN A 9 8.71 -22.23 30.32
CA ASN A 9 8.14 -21.18 29.47
C ASN A 9 8.77 -21.18 28.06
N SER A 10 10.07 -21.49 27.94
CA SER A 10 10.73 -21.63 26.65
C SER A 10 10.14 -22.79 25.84
N MET A 11 9.99 -23.95 26.44
CA MET A 11 9.39 -25.13 25.79
C MET A 11 7.95 -24.86 25.33
N ILE A 12 7.14 -24.18 26.14
CA ILE A 12 5.75 -23.82 25.78
C ILE A 12 5.74 -22.86 24.59
N LEU A 13 6.66 -21.89 24.52
CA LEU A 13 6.77 -20.96 23.41
C LEU A 13 7.17 -21.69 22.12
N GLU A 14 8.14 -22.60 22.17
CA GLU A 14 8.55 -23.41 21.02
C GLU A 14 7.40 -24.31 20.50
N ILE A 15 6.67 -24.97 21.40
CA ILE A 15 5.49 -25.77 21.01
C ILE A 15 4.41 -24.89 20.40
N ARG A 16 4.15 -23.72 20.95
CA ARG A 16 3.18 -22.77 20.39
C ARG A 16 3.58 -22.34 18.98
N GLU A 17 4.83 -21.97 18.76
CA GLU A 17 5.34 -21.58 17.45
C GLU A 17 5.22 -22.72 16.43
N LEU A 18 5.57 -23.95 16.81
CA LEU A 18 5.39 -25.15 15.97
C LEU A 18 3.92 -25.34 15.57
N LEU A 19 2.99 -25.22 16.51
CA LEU A 19 1.56 -25.38 16.25
C LEU A 19 0.99 -24.26 15.38
N GLU A 20 1.41 -23.02 15.61
CA GLU A 20 1.00 -21.87 14.79
C GLU A 20 1.53 -21.98 13.36
N ASN A 21 2.79 -22.37 13.19
CA ASN A 21 3.39 -22.61 11.89
C ASN A 21 2.70 -23.77 11.15
N ALA A 22 2.41 -24.87 11.84
CA ALA A 22 1.69 -26.00 11.25
C ALA A 22 0.28 -25.59 10.77
N ARG A 23 -0.48 -24.86 11.59
CA ARG A 23 -1.82 -24.33 11.23
C ARG A 23 -1.75 -23.41 10.02
N LYS A 24 -0.78 -22.50 10.00
CA LYS A 24 -0.55 -21.56 8.87
C LYS A 24 -0.23 -22.32 7.58
N ASN A 25 0.63 -23.33 7.64
CA ASN A 25 1.00 -24.13 6.48
C ASN A 25 -0.21 -24.92 5.93
N VAL A 26 -0.99 -25.57 6.80
CA VAL A 26 -2.20 -26.28 6.38
C VAL A 26 -3.20 -25.33 5.74
N ALA A 27 -3.47 -24.17 6.36
CA ALA A 27 -4.37 -23.18 5.78
C ALA A 27 -3.91 -22.70 4.39
N GLN A 28 -2.60 -22.47 4.23
CA GLN A 28 -2.03 -22.09 2.94
C GLN A 28 -2.14 -23.20 1.89
N GLN A 29 -1.92 -24.47 2.27
CA GLN A 29 -2.07 -25.59 1.35
C GLN A 29 -3.53 -25.77 0.88
N VAL A 30 -4.49 -25.69 1.81
CA VAL A 30 -5.93 -25.73 1.49
C VAL A 30 -6.30 -24.61 0.53
N ASN A 31 -5.83 -23.39 0.80
CA ASN A 31 -6.09 -22.24 -0.06
C ASN A 31 -5.47 -22.42 -1.46
N THR A 32 -4.24 -22.89 -1.54
CA THR A 32 -3.57 -23.20 -2.82
C THR A 32 -4.36 -24.22 -3.62
N GLN A 33 -4.82 -25.30 -2.98
CA GLN A 33 -5.61 -26.32 -3.64
C GLN A 33 -6.96 -25.77 -4.14
N LEU A 34 -7.61 -24.91 -3.37
CA LEU A 34 -8.84 -24.25 -3.77
C LEU A 34 -8.63 -23.35 -5.02
N LEU A 35 -7.58 -22.52 -5.00
CA LEU A 35 -7.23 -21.65 -6.12
C LEU A 35 -6.91 -22.45 -7.39
N THR A 36 -6.14 -23.52 -7.25
CA THR A 36 -5.83 -24.46 -8.36
C THR A 36 -7.11 -25.07 -8.93
N THR A 37 -8.05 -25.47 -8.07
CA THR A 37 -9.35 -26.01 -8.48
C THR A 37 -10.16 -24.96 -9.26
N TYR A 38 -10.23 -23.72 -8.77
CA TYR A 38 -10.96 -22.64 -9.45
C TYR A 38 -10.32 -22.25 -10.76
N TRP A 39 -8.99 -22.24 -10.84
CA TRP A 39 -8.27 -22.05 -12.09
C TRP A 39 -8.61 -23.14 -13.13
N ASN A 40 -8.61 -24.42 -12.72
CA ASN A 40 -8.98 -25.54 -13.61
C ASN A 40 -10.43 -25.49 -14.06
N ILE A 41 -11.37 -25.08 -13.18
CA ILE A 41 -12.76 -24.85 -13.58
C ILE A 41 -12.84 -23.75 -14.63
N GLY A 42 -12.11 -22.66 -14.43
CA GLY A 42 -12.01 -21.56 -15.40
C GLY A 42 -11.46 -22.04 -16.74
N ARG A 43 -10.42 -22.89 -16.73
CA ARG A 43 -9.85 -23.53 -17.92
C ARG A 43 -10.88 -24.35 -18.66
N ILE A 44 -11.58 -25.23 -17.99
CA ILE A 44 -12.62 -26.07 -18.59
C ILE A 44 -13.72 -25.22 -19.24
N ILE A 45 -14.15 -24.15 -18.59
CA ILE A 45 -15.16 -23.22 -19.14
C ILE A 45 -14.64 -22.59 -20.45
N VAL A 46 -13.43 -22.08 -20.46
CA VAL A 46 -12.84 -21.41 -21.65
C VAL A 46 -12.62 -22.41 -22.78
N GLU A 47 -12.06 -23.56 -22.51
CA GLU A 47 -11.82 -24.61 -23.51
C GLU A 47 -13.14 -25.09 -24.12
N TYR A 48 -14.19 -25.25 -23.31
CA TYR A 48 -15.53 -25.60 -23.79
C TYR A 48 -16.13 -24.51 -24.69
N GLU A 49 -16.00 -23.23 -24.30
CA GLU A 49 -16.44 -22.09 -25.12
C GLU A 49 -15.72 -22.06 -26.48
N GLN A 50 -14.41 -22.31 -26.51
CA GLN A 50 -13.60 -22.30 -27.74
C GLN A 50 -13.95 -23.46 -28.68
N GLN A 51 -14.15 -24.67 -28.17
CA GLN A 51 -14.48 -25.85 -28.96
C GLN A 51 -15.84 -25.78 -29.64
N ASN A 52 -16.81 -25.10 -29.00
CA ASN A 52 -18.18 -25.07 -29.49
C ASN A 52 -18.51 -23.87 -30.38
N GLN A 53 -17.57 -22.97 -30.71
CA GLN A 53 -17.77 -21.73 -31.51
C GLN A 53 -19.06 -20.95 -31.09
N ILE A 54 -19.36 -20.93 -29.80
CA ILE A 54 -20.65 -20.51 -29.27
C ILE A 54 -20.72 -18.99 -29.29
N ARG A 55 -21.77 -18.44 -29.94
CA ARG A 55 -22.16 -17.03 -29.89
C ARG A 55 -22.33 -16.61 -28.42
N ALA A 56 -21.93 -15.36 -28.11
CA ALA A 56 -21.89 -14.80 -26.73
C ALA A 56 -23.19 -15.01 -25.90
N ASP A 57 -24.33 -15.07 -26.54
CA ASP A 57 -25.64 -15.28 -25.87
C ASP A 57 -25.83 -16.73 -25.41
N TYR A 58 -25.31 -17.69 -26.16
CA TYR A 58 -25.36 -19.12 -25.78
C TYR A 58 -24.44 -19.39 -24.58
N GLY A 59 -23.26 -18.78 -24.56
CA GLY A 59 -22.34 -18.90 -23.42
C GLY A 59 -22.90 -18.36 -22.10
N LYS A 60 -23.71 -17.28 -22.15
CA LYS A 60 -24.41 -16.75 -20.97
C LYS A 60 -25.47 -17.72 -20.42
N GLN A 61 -26.18 -18.42 -21.30
CA GLN A 61 -27.18 -19.41 -20.94
C GLN A 61 -26.52 -20.67 -20.37
N THR A 62 -25.45 -21.15 -20.97
CA THR A 62 -24.67 -22.30 -20.52
C THR A 62 -24.09 -22.10 -19.13
N LEU A 63 -23.47 -20.96 -18.84
CA LEU A 63 -22.97 -20.65 -17.49
C LEU A 63 -24.10 -20.58 -16.43
N ARG A 64 -25.32 -20.17 -16.83
CA ARG A 64 -26.48 -20.16 -15.94
C ARG A 64 -26.97 -21.58 -15.60
N GLU A 65 -26.94 -22.46 -16.58
CA GLU A 65 -27.28 -23.89 -16.40
C GLU A 65 -26.22 -24.59 -15.56
N PHE A 66 -24.94 -24.42 -15.83
CA PHE A 66 -23.84 -24.96 -15.02
C PHE A 66 -23.92 -24.45 -13.57
N SER A 67 -24.21 -23.17 -13.38
CA SER A 67 -24.38 -22.62 -12.03
C SER A 67 -25.48 -23.33 -11.25
N LYS A 68 -26.62 -23.62 -11.89
CA LYS A 68 -27.74 -24.30 -11.22
C LYS A 68 -27.35 -25.74 -10.82
N GLU A 69 -26.74 -26.48 -11.75
CA GLU A 69 -26.36 -27.87 -11.52
C GLU A 69 -25.28 -27.98 -10.45
N LEU A 70 -24.17 -27.21 -10.59
CA LEU A 70 -23.06 -27.22 -9.64
C LEU A 70 -23.48 -26.69 -8.26
N THR A 71 -24.38 -25.71 -8.20
CA THR A 71 -24.90 -25.24 -6.90
C THR A 71 -25.79 -26.29 -6.22
N ARG A 72 -26.55 -27.05 -6.99
CA ARG A 72 -27.38 -28.14 -6.46
C ARG A 72 -26.51 -29.26 -5.88
N GLU A 73 -25.41 -29.59 -6.54
CA GLU A 73 -24.55 -30.72 -6.20
C GLU A 73 -23.49 -30.37 -5.14
N PHE A 74 -22.84 -29.19 -5.28
CA PHE A 74 -21.67 -28.80 -4.47
C PHE A 74 -21.93 -27.58 -3.56
N GLY A 75 -23.10 -26.94 -3.64
CA GLY A 75 -23.48 -25.83 -2.76
C GLY A 75 -23.16 -24.44 -3.34
N LYS A 76 -23.20 -23.42 -2.45
CA LYS A 76 -23.25 -21.99 -2.82
C LYS A 76 -21.99 -21.44 -3.54
N GLY A 77 -20.88 -22.15 -3.56
CA GLY A 77 -19.62 -21.71 -4.17
C GLY A 77 -19.64 -21.55 -5.70
N PHE A 78 -20.71 -22.00 -6.38
CA PHE A 78 -20.79 -22.07 -7.85
C PHE A 78 -21.86 -21.15 -8.45
N SER A 79 -22.05 -19.98 -7.83
CA SER A 79 -22.91 -18.95 -8.45
C SER A 79 -22.36 -18.52 -9.81
N ARG A 80 -23.27 -18.04 -10.69
CA ARG A 80 -22.89 -17.54 -12.02
C ARG A 80 -21.75 -16.51 -11.96
N SER A 81 -21.82 -15.58 -11.00
CA SER A 81 -20.78 -14.57 -10.80
C SER A 81 -19.45 -15.20 -10.44
N ASN A 82 -19.46 -16.24 -9.58
CA ASN A 82 -18.23 -16.92 -9.18
C ASN A 82 -17.63 -17.75 -10.34
N LEU A 83 -18.46 -18.39 -11.17
CA LEU A 83 -18.00 -19.07 -12.38
C LEU A 83 -17.40 -18.09 -13.40
N GLN A 84 -17.97 -16.88 -13.53
CA GLN A 84 -17.37 -15.82 -14.33
C GLN A 84 -16.00 -15.37 -13.78
N ASN A 85 -15.88 -15.24 -12.47
CA ASN A 85 -14.60 -14.93 -11.85
C ASN A 85 -13.57 -16.06 -12.05
N MET A 86 -13.97 -17.33 -11.97
CA MET A 86 -13.09 -18.47 -12.27
C MET A 86 -12.60 -18.44 -13.73
N ARG A 87 -13.52 -18.13 -14.66
CA ARG A 87 -13.19 -17.95 -16.07
C ARG A 87 -12.19 -16.80 -16.29
N ALA A 88 -12.46 -15.63 -15.70
CA ALA A 88 -11.58 -14.48 -15.76
C ALA A 88 -10.21 -14.77 -15.10
N PHE A 89 -10.20 -15.54 -14.04
CA PHE A 89 -9.00 -15.96 -13.33
C PHE A 89 -8.07 -16.80 -14.22
N TYR A 90 -8.62 -17.77 -14.94
CA TYR A 90 -7.85 -18.54 -15.91
C TYR A 90 -7.26 -17.65 -17.01
N LEU A 91 -8.04 -16.72 -17.56
CA LEU A 91 -7.60 -15.81 -18.62
C LEU A 91 -6.55 -14.79 -18.14
N ALA A 92 -6.62 -14.38 -16.88
CA ALA A 92 -5.70 -13.39 -16.30
C ALA A 92 -4.39 -14.00 -15.83
N TYR A 93 -4.38 -15.29 -15.49
CA TYR A 93 -3.23 -16.03 -14.96
C TYR A 93 -2.98 -17.28 -15.82
N GLU A 94 -2.27 -17.11 -16.94
CA GLU A 94 -2.03 -18.16 -17.92
C GLU A 94 -1.43 -19.44 -17.33
N LYS A 95 -0.63 -19.31 -16.27
CA LYS A 95 -0.02 -20.44 -15.57
C LYS A 95 -0.51 -20.52 -14.14
N CYS A 96 -1.18 -21.62 -13.81
CA CYS A 96 -1.60 -21.91 -12.43
C CYS A 96 -0.45 -21.82 -11.41
N GLN A 97 0.78 -22.11 -11.84
CA GLN A 97 1.98 -22.05 -11.00
C GLN A 97 2.35 -20.64 -10.53
N THR A 98 1.86 -19.58 -11.18
CA THR A 98 2.11 -18.19 -10.78
C THR A 98 1.17 -17.73 -9.67
N VAL A 99 0.11 -18.48 -9.40
CA VAL A 99 -0.90 -18.11 -8.38
C VAL A 99 -0.35 -18.36 -6.99
N SER A 100 -0.31 -17.29 -6.19
CA SER A 100 0.19 -17.37 -4.82
C SER A 100 -0.88 -17.87 -3.85
N GLY A 101 -0.63 -18.99 -3.16
CA GLY A 101 -1.48 -19.47 -2.07
C GLY A 101 -1.49 -18.56 -0.83
N LYS A 102 -0.74 -17.47 -0.83
CA LYS A 102 -0.75 -16.47 0.26
C LYS A 102 -1.97 -15.55 0.21
N LEU A 103 -2.61 -15.41 -0.96
CA LEU A 103 -3.82 -14.62 -1.15
C LEU A 103 -5.05 -15.53 -1.20
N SER A 104 -6.16 -15.10 -0.60
CA SER A 104 -7.43 -15.82 -0.67
C SER A 104 -8.14 -15.60 -2.02
N TRP A 105 -9.11 -16.45 -2.34
CA TRP A 105 -9.97 -16.29 -3.51
C TRP A 105 -10.62 -14.88 -3.60
N SER A 106 -11.03 -14.32 -2.47
CA SER A 106 -11.61 -12.98 -2.42
C SER A 106 -10.62 -11.88 -2.83
N HIS A 107 -9.33 -12.03 -2.54
CA HIS A 107 -8.30 -11.12 -3.04
C HIS A 107 -8.22 -11.20 -4.57
N TYR A 108 -8.19 -12.41 -5.12
CA TYR A 108 -8.16 -12.59 -6.57
C TYR A 108 -9.40 -12.01 -7.24
N CYS A 109 -10.59 -12.16 -6.64
CA CYS A 109 -11.81 -11.53 -7.16
C CYS A 109 -11.69 -9.98 -7.26
N GLU A 110 -11.09 -9.32 -6.27
CA GLU A 110 -10.82 -7.88 -6.33
C GLU A 110 -9.76 -7.55 -7.41
N LEU A 111 -8.68 -8.32 -7.49
CA LEU A 111 -7.63 -8.13 -8.49
C LEU A 111 -8.12 -8.31 -9.93
N LEU A 112 -9.08 -9.19 -10.17
CA LEU A 112 -9.68 -9.41 -11.49
C LEU A 112 -10.49 -8.21 -12.01
N SER A 113 -10.86 -7.26 -11.14
CA SER A 113 -11.48 -6.01 -11.56
C SER A 113 -10.50 -5.06 -12.27
N ILE A 114 -9.19 -5.32 -12.13
CA ILE A 114 -8.12 -4.51 -12.72
C ILE A 114 -7.73 -5.10 -14.07
N THR A 115 -8.00 -4.36 -15.13
CA THR A 115 -7.69 -4.79 -16.51
C THR A 115 -6.22 -4.66 -16.88
N ASP A 116 -5.53 -3.62 -16.38
CA ASP A 116 -4.10 -3.42 -16.61
C ASP A 116 -3.28 -4.48 -15.86
N GLU A 117 -2.46 -5.22 -16.58
CA GLU A 117 -1.67 -6.34 -16.06
C GLU A 117 -0.59 -5.87 -15.07
N ASN A 118 0.11 -4.78 -15.37
CA ASN A 118 1.15 -4.25 -14.48
C ASN A 118 0.55 -3.75 -13.18
N LYS A 119 -0.57 -3.03 -13.26
CA LYS A 119 -1.31 -2.54 -12.11
C LYS A 119 -1.84 -3.70 -11.26
N ARG A 120 -2.42 -4.74 -11.88
CA ARG A 120 -2.89 -5.94 -11.18
C ARG A 120 -1.75 -6.66 -10.49
N SER A 121 -0.62 -6.86 -11.18
CA SER A 121 0.59 -7.47 -10.62
C SER A 121 1.15 -6.68 -9.43
N PHE A 122 1.17 -5.34 -9.52
CA PHE A 122 1.55 -4.47 -8.40
C PHE A 122 0.69 -4.71 -7.15
N TYR A 123 -0.65 -4.66 -7.29
CA TYR A 123 -1.54 -4.87 -6.15
C TYR A 123 -1.47 -6.28 -5.59
N GLU A 124 -1.23 -7.29 -6.42
CA GLU A 124 -0.97 -8.65 -5.96
C GLU A 124 0.29 -8.72 -5.11
N LYS A 125 1.42 -8.16 -5.58
CA LYS A 125 2.69 -8.11 -4.85
C LYS A 125 2.56 -7.35 -3.54
N GLU A 126 1.94 -6.18 -3.55
CA GLU A 126 1.75 -5.38 -2.35
C GLU A 126 0.85 -6.08 -1.32
N SER A 127 -0.22 -6.74 -1.77
CA SER A 127 -1.08 -7.53 -0.87
C SER A 127 -0.30 -8.65 -0.17
N ILE A 128 0.62 -9.31 -0.87
CA ILE A 128 1.49 -10.35 -0.30
C ILE A 128 2.54 -9.75 0.64
N ASN A 129 3.22 -8.69 0.19
CA ASN A 129 4.34 -8.08 0.90
C ASN A 129 3.92 -7.38 2.18
N SER A 130 2.77 -6.70 2.15
CA SER A 130 2.22 -5.94 3.27
C SER A 130 1.18 -6.72 4.08
N GLY A 131 0.78 -7.91 3.62
CA GLY A 131 -0.21 -8.74 4.30
C GLY A 131 -1.60 -8.12 4.33
N TRP A 132 -2.00 -7.40 3.28
CA TRP A 132 -3.30 -6.73 3.23
C TRP A 132 -4.46 -7.71 3.34
N SER A 133 -5.50 -7.31 4.07
CA SER A 133 -6.81 -7.94 3.98
C SER A 133 -7.51 -7.52 2.68
N VAL A 134 -8.59 -8.22 2.33
CA VAL A 134 -9.41 -7.86 1.14
C VAL A 134 -9.93 -6.42 1.23
N ARG A 135 -10.29 -5.94 2.43
CA ARG A 135 -10.76 -4.56 2.64
C ARG A 135 -9.65 -3.54 2.40
N GLU A 136 -8.46 -3.83 2.87
CA GLU A 136 -7.27 -2.99 2.66
C GLU A 136 -6.88 -2.95 1.20
N LEU A 137 -6.83 -4.11 0.53
CA LEU A 137 -6.58 -4.17 -0.92
C LEU A 137 -7.59 -3.30 -1.68
N LYS A 138 -8.88 -3.48 -1.40
CA LYS A 138 -9.94 -2.69 -2.04
C LYS A 138 -9.75 -1.18 -1.81
N ARG A 139 -9.48 -0.77 -0.58
CA ARG A 139 -9.20 0.63 -0.25
C ARG A 139 -8.01 1.17 -1.04
N GLN A 140 -6.92 0.41 -1.16
CA GLN A 140 -5.73 0.85 -1.91
C GLN A 140 -6.00 0.95 -3.42
N ILE A 141 -6.85 0.07 -3.97
CA ILE A 141 -7.32 0.17 -5.36
C ILE A 141 -8.20 1.41 -5.54
N ASP A 142 -9.16 1.63 -4.63
CA ASP A 142 -10.10 2.75 -4.69
C ASP A 142 -9.38 4.10 -4.53
N SER A 143 -8.36 4.17 -3.65
CA SER A 143 -7.52 5.37 -3.46
C SER A 143 -6.44 5.55 -4.53
N SER A 144 -6.42 4.70 -5.57
CA SER A 144 -5.48 4.79 -6.70
C SER A 144 -4.02 4.82 -6.28
N LEU A 145 -3.63 3.95 -5.34
CA LEU A 145 -2.25 3.92 -4.81
C LEU A 145 -1.21 3.77 -5.92
N TYR A 146 -1.46 2.92 -6.92
CA TYR A 146 -0.53 2.69 -8.02
C TYR A 146 -0.24 3.98 -8.81
N GLU A 147 -1.27 4.72 -9.17
CA GLU A 147 -1.16 5.99 -9.88
C GLU A 147 -0.47 7.06 -9.03
N ARG A 148 -0.80 7.17 -7.74
CA ARG A 148 -0.15 8.09 -6.81
C ARG A 148 1.35 7.82 -6.69
N LEU A 149 1.76 6.56 -6.62
CA LEU A 149 3.18 6.18 -6.57
C LEU A 149 3.92 6.52 -7.86
N LEU A 150 3.29 6.37 -9.01
CA LEU A 150 3.90 6.75 -10.28
C LEU A 150 4.09 8.27 -10.39
N LEU A 151 3.16 9.06 -9.86
CA LEU A 151 3.21 10.51 -9.90
C LEU A 151 4.10 11.12 -8.81
N SER A 152 4.24 10.48 -7.65
CA SER A 152 4.93 11.05 -6.48
C SER A 152 6.42 11.34 -6.68
N SER A 153 7.08 10.64 -7.60
CA SER A 153 8.54 10.73 -7.81
C SER A 153 8.94 11.67 -8.96
N GLY A 154 7.99 12.33 -9.61
CA GLY A 154 8.27 13.19 -10.78
C GLY A 154 8.73 12.45 -12.05
N ASP A 155 9.22 11.22 -11.91
CA ASP A 155 9.80 10.40 -12.98
C ASP A 155 8.97 9.13 -13.22
N ALA A 156 7.67 9.30 -13.55
CA ALA A 156 6.88 8.18 -14.03
C ALA A 156 7.46 7.73 -15.37
N ASN A 157 8.20 6.63 -15.36
CA ASN A 157 8.78 6.03 -16.55
C ASN A 157 8.42 4.53 -16.61
N LYS A 158 8.67 3.93 -17.77
CA LYS A 158 8.34 2.52 -18.02
C LYS A 158 9.12 1.58 -17.06
N GLU A 159 10.32 1.94 -16.68
CA GLU A 159 11.15 1.14 -15.77
C GLU A 159 10.54 1.10 -14.37
N LYS A 160 10.02 2.22 -13.87
CA LYS A 160 9.31 2.29 -12.58
C LYS A 160 8.01 1.49 -12.61
N VAL A 161 7.23 1.58 -13.71
CA VAL A 161 6.01 0.77 -13.89
C VAL A 161 6.34 -0.71 -13.80
N LEU A 162 7.37 -1.17 -14.51
CA LEU A 162 7.79 -2.57 -14.50
C LEU A 162 8.35 -3.00 -13.15
N SER A 163 9.16 -2.16 -12.49
CA SER A 163 9.69 -2.45 -11.14
C SER A 163 8.56 -2.63 -10.13
N LEU A 164 7.60 -1.70 -10.09
CA LEU A 164 6.42 -1.83 -9.21
C LEU A 164 5.59 -3.08 -9.52
N ALA A 165 5.40 -3.42 -10.79
CA ALA A 165 4.65 -4.60 -11.19
C ALA A 165 5.36 -5.91 -10.80
N GLN A 166 6.69 -5.94 -10.86
CA GLN A 166 7.48 -7.16 -10.59
C GLN A 166 7.76 -7.38 -9.11
N LYS A 167 8.04 -6.29 -8.38
CA LYS A 167 8.58 -6.35 -7.01
C LYS A 167 7.65 -5.73 -5.95
N GLY A 168 6.74 -4.85 -6.35
CA GLY A 168 6.00 -3.97 -5.46
C GLY A 168 6.87 -2.80 -4.98
N ILE A 169 6.54 -2.23 -3.82
CA ILE A 169 7.31 -1.14 -3.21
C ILE A 169 8.57 -1.73 -2.54
N GLU A 170 9.75 -1.40 -3.06
CA GLU A 170 11.02 -1.67 -2.41
C GLU A 170 11.40 -0.48 -1.52
N ILE A 171 11.83 -0.74 -0.30
CA ILE A 171 12.23 0.29 0.68
C ILE A 171 13.73 0.12 0.92
N ASN A 172 14.52 0.97 0.26
CA ASN A 172 15.97 0.97 0.33
C ASN A 172 16.53 2.28 0.91
N GLN A 173 15.81 3.39 0.76
CA GLN A 173 16.21 4.72 1.16
C GLN A 173 15.04 5.52 1.72
N PRO A 174 15.27 6.62 2.46
CA PRO A 174 14.23 7.44 3.04
C PRO A 174 13.15 7.93 2.06
N ALA A 175 13.51 8.26 0.83
CA ALA A 175 12.54 8.69 -0.18
C ALA A 175 11.49 7.64 -0.55
N ASP A 176 11.81 6.35 -0.39
CA ASP A 176 10.91 5.24 -0.78
C ASP A 176 9.70 5.10 0.15
N ILE A 177 9.76 5.68 1.35
CA ILE A 177 8.63 5.67 2.31
C ILE A 177 7.70 6.88 2.15
N ILE A 178 8.00 7.79 1.23
CA ILE A 178 7.22 9.01 1.01
C ILE A 178 6.12 8.75 -0.01
N ARG A 179 4.92 9.25 0.28
CA ARG A 179 3.78 9.29 -0.64
C ARG A 179 3.35 10.74 -0.87
N ASP A 180 2.90 11.06 -2.07
CA ASP A 180 2.38 12.38 -2.40
C ASP A 180 1.25 12.25 -3.45
N PRO A 181 -0.01 12.53 -3.10
CA PRO A 181 -0.50 12.85 -1.75
C PRO A 181 -0.73 11.62 -0.86
N TYR A 182 -0.75 11.83 0.45
CA TYR A 182 -1.40 10.92 1.40
C TYR A 182 -2.92 11.11 1.35
N VAL A 183 -3.69 10.04 1.57
CA VAL A 183 -5.17 10.08 1.47
C VAL A 183 -5.78 9.74 2.84
N PHE A 184 -6.45 10.72 3.44
CA PHE A 184 -7.03 10.64 4.79
C PHE A 184 -8.56 10.66 4.78
N GLU A 185 -9.18 10.13 3.72
CA GLU A 185 -10.64 10.05 3.55
C GLU A 185 -11.34 9.34 4.72
N PHE A 186 -10.62 8.43 5.36
CA PHE A 186 -11.12 7.65 6.50
C PHE A 186 -11.41 8.52 7.74
N LEU A 187 -10.95 9.77 7.78
CA LEU A 187 -11.28 10.72 8.84
C LEU A 187 -12.70 11.24 8.71
N GLY A 188 -13.32 11.15 7.52
CA GLY A 188 -14.70 11.60 7.27
C GLY A 188 -14.88 13.12 7.41
N VAL A 189 -13.81 13.90 7.22
CA VAL A 189 -13.86 15.36 7.27
C VAL A 189 -14.48 15.88 5.97
N PRO A 190 -15.51 16.72 5.99
CA PRO A 190 -16.07 17.32 4.78
C PRO A 190 -15.03 18.19 4.05
N GLU A 191 -14.96 18.09 2.71
CA GLU A 191 -13.99 18.79 1.88
C GLU A 191 -13.92 20.31 2.10
N ASN A 192 -15.07 20.92 2.35
CA ASN A 192 -15.19 22.38 2.50
C ASN A 192 -15.10 22.89 3.93
N LYS A 193 -14.78 22.02 4.90
CA LYS A 193 -14.69 22.40 6.30
C LYS A 193 -13.23 22.54 6.73
N PRO A 194 -12.78 23.74 7.14
CA PRO A 194 -11.44 23.88 7.67
C PRO A 194 -11.27 23.03 8.95
N ILE A 195 -10.16 22.34 9.04
CA ILE A 195 -9.78 21.57 10.24
C ILE A 195 -8.58 22.23 10.91
N LEU A 196 -8.56 22.27 12.23
CA LEU A 196 -7.40 22.73 13.00
C LEU A 196 -6.33 21.61 13.05
N GLU A 197 -5.05 21.99 13.14
CA GLU A 197 -3.93 21.02 13.23
C GLU A 197 -4.14 20.06 14.42
N SER A 198 -4.50 20.59 15.58
CA SER A 198 -4.78 19.78 16.78
C SER A 198 -5.95 18.81 16.63
N ASP A 199 -6.95 19.14 15.82
CA ASP A 199 -8.10 18.27 15.59
C ASP A 199 -7.76 17.20 14.54
N LEU A 200 -6.98 17.56 13.54
CA LEU A 200 -6.43 16.60 12.55
C LEU A 200 -5.54 15.57 13.24
N GLU A 201 -4.62 16.01 14.09
CA GLU A 201 -3.74 15.12 14.85
C GLU A 201 -4.56 14.14 15.70
N LYS A 202 -5.51 14.63 16.51
CA LYS A 202 -6.38 13.78 17.32
C LYS A 202 -7.17 12.79 16.49
N ALA A 203 -7.69 13.20 15.33
CA ALA A 203 -8.44 12.33 14.44
C ALA A 203 -7.56 11.22 13.86
N LEU A 204 -6.31 11.52 13.47
CA LEU A 204 -5.32 10.54 13.01
C LEU A 204 -4.95 9.54 14.11
N VAL A 205 -4.77 10.00 15.34
CA VAL A 205 -4.47 9.13 16.50
C VAL A 205 -5.62 8.18 16.80
N VAL A 206 -6.85 8.68 16.79
CA VAL A 206 -8.05 7.85 16.99
C VAL A 206 -8.17 6.77 15.91
N GLN A 207 -7.70 7.04 14.70
CA GLN A 207 -7.73 6.12 13.58
C GLN A 207 -6.32 5.66 13.16
N ILE A 208 -5.42 5.51 14.12
CA ILE A 208 -4.01 5.19 13.88
C ILE A 208 -3.81 3.93 13.02
N GLU A 209 -4.66 2.92 13.16
CA GLU A 209 -4.61 1.71 12.33
C GLU A 209 -4.78 2.05 10.84
N LYS A 210 -5.74 2.91 10.50
CA LYS A 210 -5.97 3.34 9.12
C LYS A 210 -4.86 4.26 8.62
N PHE A 211 -4.33 5.11 9.50
CA PHE A 211 -3.18 5.94 9.16
C PHE A 211 -1.94 5.09 8.86
N LEU A 212 -1.67 4.06 9.65
CA LEU A 212 -0.57 3.12 9.39
C LEU A 212 -0.72 2.38 8.05
N LEU A 213 -1.95 2.12 7.59
CA LEU A 213 -2.21 1.53 6.27
C LEU A 213 -1.91 2.52 5.13
N GLU A 214 -2.04 3.82 5.38
CA GLU A 214 -1.66 4.83 4.41
C GLU A 214 -0.15 5.04 4.36
N LEU A 215 0.57 4.76 5.44
CA LEU A 215 2.02 4.71 5.45
C LEU A 215 2.52 3.44 4.71
N VAL A 216 3.75 3.46 4.24
CA VAL A 216 4.40 2.28 3.66
C VAL A 216 4.69 1.26 4.77
N ARG A 217 4.86 -0.01 4.41
CA ARG A 217 5.17 -1.06 5.40
C ARG A 217 6.40 -0.75 6.25
N GLY A 218 6.44 -1.32 7.43
CA GLY A 218 7.57 -1.22 8.36
C GLY A 218 7.42 -0.17 9.44
N PHE A 219 6.40 0.68 9.39
CA PHE A 219 6.14 1.67 10.43
C PHE A 219 5.62 1.04 11.72
N MET A 220 6.15 1.54 12.81
CA MET A 220 5.71 1.25 14.19
C MET A 220 5.42 2.57 14.86
N PHE A 221 4.23 2.72 15.45
CA PHE A 221 3.84 3.93 16.17
C PHE A 221 4.56 4.01 17.51
N VAL A 222 5.25 5.11 17.76
CA VAL A 222 5.97 5.40 19.01
C VAL A 222 5.12 6.27 19.93
N GLY A 223 4.56 7.36 19.40
CA GLY A 223 3.73 8.26 20.18
C GLY A 223 3.42 9.57 19.47
N THR A 224 2.62 10.40 20.14
CA THR A 224 2.31 11.76 19.72
C THR A 224 2.81 12.76 20.72
N GLN A 225 2.94 14.02 20.33
CA GLN A 225 3.35 15.14 21.16
C GLN A 225 4.59 14.81 22.00
N GLN A 226 5.57 14.17 21.31
CA GLN A 226 6.82 13.76 21.96
C GLN A 226 7.67 14.97 22.29
N ARG A 227 7.95 15.13 23.59
CA ARG A 227 8.66 16.30 24.10
C ARG A 227 10.14 16.27 23.76
N VAL A 228 10.60 17.35 23.14
CA VAL A 228 12.01 17.69 22.95
C VAL A 228 12.33 18.86 23.87
N THR A 229 13.38 18.76 24.67
CA THR A 229 13.77 19.82 25.63
C THR A 229 15.16 20.34 25.30
N LEU A 230 15.25 21.61 24.95
CA LEU A 230 16.50 22.30 24.67
C LEU A 230 16.60 23.55 25.57
N ASN A 231 17.65 23.66 26.37
CA ASN A 231 17.87 24.80 27.27
C ASN A 231 16.62 25.22 28.08
N ASN A 232 15.95 24.27 28.73
CA ASN A 232 14.70 24.45 29.48
C ASN A 232 13.49 24.92 28.65
N THR A 233 13.58 24.97 27.32
CA THR A 233 12.44 25.20 26.44
C THR A 233 11.91 23.86 25.94
N HIS A 234 10.60 23.69 25.99
CA HIS A 234 9.92 22.48 25.60
C HIS A 234 9.25 22.67 24.23
N TYR A 235 9.55 21.72 23.34
CA TYR A 235 8.94 21.60 22.02
C TYR A 235 8.28 20.23 21.93
N TYR A 236 7.38 20.05 20.99
CA TYR A 236 6.62 18.82 20.85
C TYR A 236 6.56 18.42 19.39
N VAL A 237 6.92 17.16 19.11
CA VAL A 237 6.79 16.55 17.77
C VAL A 237 5.38 15.99 17.66
N ASP A 238 4.63 16.33 16.63
CA ASP A 238 3.23 15.91 16.48
C ASP A 238 3.08 14.39 16.52
N MET A 239 3.80 13.67 15.68
CA MET A 239 3.76 12.19 15.63
C MET A 239 5.15 11.62 15.42
N VAL A 240 5.47 10.57 16.16
CA VAL A 240 6.74 9.83 16.04
C VAL A 240 6.46 8.37 15.73
N PHE A 241 7.14 7.86 14.72
CA PHE A 241 7.17 6.47 14.32
C PHE A 241 8.62 5.96 14.29
N TYR A 242 8.76 4.65 14.25
CA TYR A 242 10.01 3.98 13.93
C TYR A 242 9.79 3.09 12.71
N ASN A 243 10.62 3.21 11.68
CA ASN A 243 10.55 2.32 10.53
C ASN A 243 11.62 1.22 10.66
N LYS A 244 11.17 -0.01 10.92
CA LYS A 244 12.04 -1.17 11.17
C LYS A 244 12.85 -1.61 9.95
N ILE A 245 12.41 -1.25 8.73
CA ILE A 245 13.12 -1.62 7.48
C ILE A 245 14.31 -0.69 7.29
N LEU A 246 14.06 0.61 7.46
CA LEU A 246 15.10 1.64 7.39
C LEU A 246 15.90 1.78 8.69
N ARG A 247 15.46 1.14 9.78
CA ARG A 247 16.08 1.27 11.11
C ARG A 247 16.26 2.75 11.49
N ALA A 248 15.20 3.52 11.40
CA ALA A 248 15.22 4.96 11.62
C ALA A 248 13.94 5.46 12.27
N TYR A 249 14.04 6.45 13.16
CA TYR A 249 12.89 7.22 13.61
C TYR A 249 12.34 8.05 12.45
N VAL A 250 11.02 8.16 12.40
CA VAL A 250 10.30 9.00 11.43
C VAL A 250 9.43 9.98 12.19
N LEU A 251 9.78 11.26 12.09
CA LEU A 251 9.10 12.36 12.75
C LEU A 251 8.14 13.01 11.75
N ILE A 252 6.87 13.09 12.09
CA ILE A 252 5.84 13.70 11.24
C ILE A 252 5.35 14.97 11.89
N GLU A 253 5.39 16.05 11.12
CA GLU A 253 4.83 17.37 11.45
C GLU A 253 3.61 17.62 10.58
N LEU A 254 2.48 17.98 11.18
CA LEU A 254 1.22 18.24 10.48
C LEU A 254 1.03 19.74 10.26
N LYS A 255 0.66 20.14 9.07
CA LYS A 255 0.29 21.52 8.72
C LYS A 255 -1.00 21.54 7.94
N THR A 256 -1.98 22.31 8.38
CA THR A 256 -3.26 22.47 7.69
C THR A 256 -3.24 23.56 6.60
N LYS A 257 -2.06 24.08 6.32
CA LYS A 257 -1.79 25.12 5.31
C LYS A 257 -0.57 24.73 4.48
N LYS A 258 -0.01 25.71 3.79
CA LYS A 258 1.23 25.57 3.01
C LYS A 258 2.43 25.22 3.90
N LEU A 259 3.39 24.55 3.29
CA LEU A 259 4.73 24.39 3.86
C LEU A 259 5.34 25.77 4.13
N THR A 260 5.95 25.93 5.31
CA THR A 260 6.69 27.15 5.66
C THR A 260 8.14 26.84 6.04
N PRO A 261 9.08 27.77 5.82
CA PRO A 261 10.48 27.60 6.22
C PRO A 261 10.64 27.33 7.73
N GLU A 262 9.76 27.94 8.55
CA GLU A 262 9.76 27.74 10.00
C GLU A 262 9.46 26.28 10.38
N ALA A 263 8.49 25.65 9.69
CA ALA A 263 8.15 24.24 9.92
C ALA A 263 9.33 23.32 9.53
N ALA A 264 10.02 23.62 8.44
CA ALA A 264 11.20 22.90 8.01
C ALA A 264 12.35 23.05 9.02
N GLY A 265 12.61 24.27 9.50
CA GLY A 265 13.60 24.56 10.53
C GLY A 265 13.31 23.88 11.85
N GLN A 266 12.05 23.87 12.28
CA GLN A 266 11.59 23.21 13.51
C GLN A 266 11.80 21.69 13.39
N LEU A 267 11.38 21.07 12.29
CA LEU A 267 11.57 19.64 12.09
C LEU A 267 13.05 19.27 12.02
N ASN A 268 13.88 20.08 11.37
CA ASN A 268 15.35 19.87 11.34
C ASN A 268 15.96 19.90 12.75
N MET A 269 15.51 20.79 13.62
CA MET A 269 15.94 20.83 15.02
C MET A 269 15.55 19.52 15.73
N TYR A 270 14.34 19.00 15.50
CA TYR A 270 13.90 17.74 16.08
C TYR A 270 14.74 16.54 15.59
N LEU A 271 15.05 16.49 14.29
CA LEU A 271 15.90 15.44 13.72
C LEU A 271 17.30 15.45 14.36
N ASN A 272 17.89 16.63 14.52
CA ASN A 272 19.19 16.76 15.18
C ASN A 272 19.16 16.30 16.65
N TYR A 273 18.07 16.60 17.36
CA TYR A 273 17.88 16.12 18.73
C TYR A 273 17.75 14.60 18.78
N TYR A 274 16.92 14.02 17.90
CA TYR A 274 16.74 12.56 17.84
C TYR A 274 18.04 11.85 17.46
N ALA A 275 18.80 12.39 16.52
CA ALA A 275 20.10 11.83 16.14
C ALA A 275 21.13 11.85 17.29
N ALA A 276 21.09 12.88 18.14
CA ALA A 276 22.05 13.04 19.22
C ALA A 276 21.64 12.35 20.53
N GLU A 277 20.34 12.36 20.87
CA GLU A 277 19.87 12.02 22.21
C GLU A 277 18.92 10.81 22.27
N VAL A 278 18.36 10.36 21.12
CA VAL A 278 17.31 9.33 21.10
C VAL A 278 17.73 8.09 20.31
N ASN A 279 18.43 8.26 19.20
CA ASN A 279 18.87 7.14 18.35
C ASN A 279 19.78 6.19 19.11
N ASP A 280 19.57 4.89 18.89
CA ASP A 280 20.57 3.89 19.26
C ASP A 280 21.76 3.95 18.29
N PRO A 281 22.97 3.46 18.73
CA PRO A 281 24.17 3.49 17.87
C PRO A 281 24.01 2.79 16.52
N ASP A 282 23.11 1.83 16.45
CA ASP A 282 22.81 1.04 15.24
C ASP A 282 21.71 1.63 14.37
N ASP A 283 21.07 2.71 14.78
CA ASP A 283 20.01 3.37 14.01
C ASP A 283 20.60 4.25 12.90
N ASN A 284 19.90 4.28 11.78
CA ASN A 284 20.17 5.24 10.73
C ASN A 284 19.66 6.64 11.12
N PRO A 285 20.16 7.70 10.48
CA PRO A 285 19.71 9.06 10.74
C PRO A 285 18.18 9.19 10.67
N PRO A 286 17.54 9.93 11.58
CA PRO A 286 16.11 10.08 11.62
C PRO A 286 15.58 10.80 10.37
N ILE A 287 14.31 10.53 10.03
CA ILE A 287 13.65 11.01 8.83
C ILE A 287 12.52 11.95 9.25
N GLY A 288 12.41 13.11 8.59
CA GLY A 288 11.35 14.10 8.82
C GLY A 288 10.35 14.13 7.67
N ILE A 289 9.07 14.13 7.97
CA ILE A 289 7.99 14.30 6.99
C ILE A 289 7.10 15.45 7.42
N ILE A 290 6.98 16.48 6.58
CA ILE A 290 6.00 17.55 6.77
C ILE A 290 4.80 17.23 5.89
N LEU A 291 3.64 17.00 6.51
CA LEU A 291 2.37 16.79 5.83
C LEU A 291 1.61 18.10 5.77
N CYS A 292 1.32 18.59 4.57
CA CYS A 292 0.65 19.87 4.34
C CYS A 292 -0.48 19.74 3.30
N THR A 293 -1.42 20.68 3.28
CA THR A 293 -2.52 20.67 2.29
C THR A 293 -2.06 21.17 0.92
N GLU A 294 -1.10 22.09 0.91
CA GLU A 294 -0.57 22.69 -0.31
C GLU A 294 0.97 22.63 -0.29
N LYS A 295 1.53 22.17 -1.39
CA LYS A 295 2.98 22.10 -1.62
C LYS A 295 3.32 22.86 -2.90
N ASP A 296 3.93 24.02 -2.73
CA ASP A 296 4.63 24.67 -3.82
C ASP A 296 5.99 23.99 -3.97
N SER A 297 6.24 23.35 -5.11
CA SER A 297 7.46 22.58 -5.35
C SER A 297 8.72 23.44 -5.28
N ILE A 298 8.65 24.67 -5.78
CA ILE A 298 9.76 25.62 -5.77
C ILE A 298 10.02 26.10 -4.35
N ALA A 299 8.98 26.53 -3.63
CA ALA A 299 9.10 26.96 -2.24
C ALA A 299 9.59 25.83 -1.32
N ALA A 300 9.15 24.59 -1.57
CA ALA A 300 9.62 23.42 -0.81
C ALA A 300 11.10 23.13 -1.07
N GLU A 301 11.56 23.21 -2.32
CA GLU A 301 12.98 23.04 -2.69
C GLU A 301 13.87 24.05 -1.96
N TYR A 302 13.49 25.34 -1.97
CA TYR A 302 14.23 26.37 -1.26
C TYR A 302 14.14 26.26 0.26
N ALA A 303 12.97 25.90 0.81
CA ALA A 303 12.78 25.74 2.26
C ALA A 303 13.57 24.54 2.82
N LEU A 304 13.72 23.48 2.03
CA LEU A 304 14.45 22.27 2.41
C LEU A 304 15.92 22.31 1.96
N GLY A 305 16.26 23.19 1.00
CA GLY A 305 17.60 23.35 0.47
C GLY A 305 18.62 23.72 1.57
N GLY A 306 19.69 22.95 1.67
CA GLY A 306 20.73 23.15 2.71
C GLY A 306 20.39 22.56 4.10
N LEU A 307 19.21 22.03 4.31
CA LEU A 307 18.86 21.23 5.49
C LEU A 307 19.26 19.76 5.30
N SER A 308 18.98 18.93 6.31
CA SER A 308 19.20 17.48 6.19
C SER A 308 18.51 16.89 4.98
N ASN A 309 19.22 16.04 4.21
CA ASN A 309 18.65 15.31 3.07
C ASN A 309 17.54 14.33 3.45
N ASN A 310 17.23 14.19 4.74
CA ASN A 310 16.20 13.31 5.27
C ASN A 310 14.90 14.04 5.63
N ILE A 311 14.71 15.30 5.19
CA ILE A 311 13.46 16.04 5.37
C ILE A 311 12.69 16.04 4.05
N PHE A 312 11.44 15.59 4.13
CA PHE A 312 10.53 15.51 3.00
C PHE A 312 9.26 16.30 3.30
N ALA A 313 8.73 17.00 2.30
CA ALA A 313 7.42 17.60 2.35
C ALA A 313 6.46 16.83 1.44
N SER A 314 5.27 16.54 1.92
CA SER A 314 4.25 15.84 1.15
C SER A 314 2.87 16.43 1.38
N ARG A 315 2.03 16.34 0.34
CA ARG A 315 0.63 16.74 0.45
C ARG A 315 -0.19 15.65 1.12
N TYR A 316 -1.29 16.06 1.71
CA TYR A 316 -2.37 15.14 2.04
C TYR A 316 -3.72 15.68 1.52
N VAL A 317 -4.65 14.77 1.28
CA VAL A 317 -6.04 15.07 0.91
C VAL A 317 -6.98 14.34 1.85
N LEU A 318 -8.11 14.97 2.15
CA LEU A 318 -9.12 14.46 3.10
C LEU A 318 -10.26 13.70 2.41
N TYR A 319 -10.14 13.49 1.11
CA TYR A 319 -11.14 12.84 0.26
C TYR A 319 -10.47 11.83 -0.69
N MET A 320 -11.27 10.94 -1.27
CA MET A 320 -10.76 10.05 -2.31
C MET A 320 -10.37 10.85 -3.56
N PRO A 321 -9.17 10.63 -4.09
CA PRO A 321 -8.76 11.30 -5.32
C PRO A 321 -9.62 10.84 -6.50
N ASP A 322 -9.80 11.75 -7.47
CA ASP A 322 -10.47 11.42 -8.73
C ASP A 322 -9.60 10.46 -9.54
N LYS A 323 -10.10 9.24 -9.69
CA LYS A 323 -9.38 8.14 -10.33
C LYS A 323 -9.12 8.41 -11.81
N GLU A 324 -10.07 9.02 -12.52
CA GLU A 324 -9.95 9.30 -13.96
C GLU A 324 -8.91 10.39 -14.20
N GLN A 325 -8.88 11.42 -13.35
CA GLN A 325 -7.87 12.47 -13.41
C GLN A 325 -6.47 11.92 -13.14
N LEU A 326 -6.30 11.04 -12.15
CA LEU A 326 -5.01 10.42 -11.85
C LEU A 326 -4.51 9.54 -13.01
N ILE A 327 -5.40 8.74 -13.60
CA ILE A 327 -5.05 7.91 -14.76
C ILE A 327 -4.62 8.80 -15.92
N ALA A 328 -5.38 9.85 -16.25
CA ALA A 328 -5.05 10.77 -17.32
C ALA A 328 -3.69 11.47 -17.10
N GLN A 329 -3.37 11.84 -15.85
CA GLN A 329 -2.06 12.40 -15.50
C GLN A 329 -0.93 11.40 -15.72
N VAL A 330 -1.08 10.15 -15.29
CA VAL A 330 -0.08 9.08 -15.51
C VAL A 330 0.13 8.84 -17.02
N GLU A 331 -0.95 8.73 -17.79
CA GLU A 331 -0.89 8.53 -19.25
C GLU A 331 -0.17 9.69 -19.95
N ALA A 332 -0.47 10.95 -19.56
CA ALA A 332 0.18 12.13 -20.09
C ALA A 332 1.70 12.13 -19.80
N VAL A 333 2.11 11.78 -18.59
CA VAL A 333 3.53 11.69 -18.22
C VAL A 333 4.24 10.58 -18.99
N LEU A 334 3.65 9.40 -19.10
CA LEU A 334 4.20 8.28 -19.85
C LEU A 334 4.31 8.57 -21.35
N LYS A 335 3.34 9.27 -21.94
CA LYS A 335 3.37 9.69 -23.35
C LYS A 335 4.49 10.69 -23.60
N ASN A 336 4.61 11.71 -22.79
CA ASN A 336 5.67 12.73 -22.92
C ASN A 336 7.08 12.10 -22.80
N TRP A 337 7.22 11.00 -22.08
CA TRP A 337 8.48 10.28 -21.97
C TRP A 337 8.82 9.50 -23.25
N HIS A 338 7.84 8.91 -23.94
CA HIS A 338 8.04 8.25 -25.25
C HIS A 338 8.49 9.26 -26.31
N ASP A 339 7.80 10.41 -26.39
CA ASP A 339 8.09 11.46 -27.36
C ASP A 339 9.49 12.08 -27.16
N LYS A 340 9.99 12.19 -25.92
CA LYS A 340 11.35 12.64 -25.63
C LYS A 340 12.43 11.63 -26.01
N LYS A 341 12.14 10.34 -25.91
CA LYS A 341 13.11 9.29 -26.23
C LYS A 341 13.27 9.09 -27.74
N ASP A 342 12.19 9.24 -28.49
CA ASP A 342 12.20 9.18 -29.95
C ASP A 342 12.92 10.37 -30.56
N ASN A 343 12.85 11.56 -29.95
CA ASN A 343 13.57 12.78 -30.40
C ASN A 343 15.05 12.83 -29.98
N CYS A 344 15.54 11.91 -29.14
CA CYS A 344 16.98 11.84 -28.79
C CYS A 344 17.76 10.82 -29.66
N HIS A 345 17.11 10.17 -30.63
CA HIS A 345 17.72 9.22 -31.53
C HIS A 345 17.83 9.72 -32.98
N ASP A 346 17.45 10.98 -33.26
CA ASP A 346 17.76 11.75 -34.46
C ASP A 346 18.92 12.73 -34.14
#